data_de81844b1c8745c52d47996b41780eb1
#
_entry.id   de81844b1c8745c52d47996b41780eb1
#
_cell.length_a   1.000
_cell.length_b   1.000
_cell.length_c   1.000
_cell.angle_alpha   90.00
_cell.angle_beta   90.00
_cell.angle_gamma   90.00
#
_symmetry.space_group_name_H-M   'P 1'
#
loop_
_entity.id
_entity.type
_entity.pdbx_description
1 polymer ?
#
loop_
_entity_poly.entity_id
_entity_poly.type
_entity_poly.pdbx_seq_one_letter_code
_entity_poly.pdbx_strand_id
1 'polypeptide(L)'
;ALDAALGILSAQHLENVVWESNAISGQITMETAGRLILSVPYEDGWTVKINGEVTEGTTFGGCLMAFDLEPGSYEITMKYRAKGATAGILVSVVSVVSFAVIMILAGRRGKRGKPESSSLREDEADSTQEQEAERELKIEKENGGA
;
A
#
# COMPACT_ATOMS: atom_id res chain seq x y z
N ALA A 1 -5.34 11.75 48.24
CA ALA A 1 -6.34 11.03 47.42
C ALA A 1 -5.68 10.53 46.10
N LEU A 2 -4.98 11.42 45.35
CA LEU A 2 -4.34 11.07 44.08
C LEU A 2 -3.24 10.01 44.26
N ASP A 3 -2.38 10.18 45.27
CA ASP A 3 -1.28 9.25 45.54
C ASP A 3 -1.78 7.83 45.91
N ALA A 4 -2.88 7.75 46.62
CA ALA A 4 -3.52 6.49 46.95
C ALA A 4 -4.11 5.79 45.69
N ALA A 5 -4.72 6.57 44.79
CA ALA A 5 -5.24 6.05 43.53
C ALA A 5 -4.10 5.60 42.59
N LEU A 6 -3.01 6.37 42.50
CA LEU A 6 -1.82 6.00 41.75
C LEU A 6 -1.15 4.76 42.33
N GLY A 7 -1.09 4.61 43.65
CA GLY A 7 -0.58 3.41 44.31
C GLY A 7 -1.38 2.14 43.96
N ILE A 8 -2.71 2.25 43.88
CA ILE A 8 -3.57 1.12 43.48
C ILE A 8 -3.38 0.78 42.01
N LEU A 9 -3.33 1.80 41.14
CA LEU A 9 -3.16 1.60 39.69
C LEU A 9 -1.76 1.07 39.34
N SER A 10 -0.73 1.42 40.10
CA SER A 10 0.64 0.94 39.88
C SER A 10 0.90 -0.45 40.44
N ALA A 11 0.05 -0.95 41.36
CA ALA A 11 0.23 -2.25 41.97
C ALA A 11 -0.11 -3.41 41.01
N GLN A 12 -0.97 -3.18 40.04
CA GLN A 12 -1.34 -4.17 39.05
C GLN A 12 -1.25 -3.56 37.64
N HIS A 13 -0.18 -3.84 36.94
CA HIS A 13 0.07 -3.38 35.59
C HIS A 13 0.65 -4.49 34.72
N LEU A 14 0.61 -4.30 33.43
CA LEU A 14 1.18 -5.24 32.47
C LEU A 14 2.71 -5.23 32.59
N GLU A 15 3.29 -6.38 32.83
CA GLU A 15 4.74 -6.58 32.94
C GLU A 15 5.31 -7.16 31.63
N ASN A 16 6.61 -7.04 31.44
CA ASN A 16 7.32 -7.58 30.27
C ASN A 16 6.70 -7.20 28.93
N VAL A 17 6.28 -5.93 28.83
CA VAL A 17 5.56 -5.46 27.63
C VAL A 17 6.52 -5.40 26.45
N VAL A 18 6.17 -6.13 25.38
CA VAL A 18 6.87 -6.12 24.09
C VAL A 18 5.99 -5.45 23.06
N TRP A 19 6.55 -4.46 22.39
CA TRP A 19 5.90 -3.71 21.33
C TRP A 19 6.46 -4.11 19.98
N GLU A 20 5.60 -4.60 19.09
CA GLU A 20 5.91 -4.84 17.69
C GLU A 20 5.09 -3.89 16.80
N SER A 21 5.36 -3.85 15.50
CA SER A 21 4.69 -2.92 14.57
C SER A 21 3.16 -3.01 14.59
N ASN A 22 2.61 -4.19 14.84
CA ASN A 22 1.18 -4.46 14.82
C ASN A 22 0.71 -5.39 15.95
N ALA A 23 1.56 -5.62 16.94
CA ALA A 23 1.26 -6.47 18.08
C ALA A 23 1.83 -5.90 19.38
N ILE A 24 1.14 -6.16 20.46
CA ILE A 24 1.56 -5.84 21.82
C ILE A 24 1.38 -7.11 22.63
N SER A 25 2.38 -7.49 23.38
CA SER A 25 2.28 -8.61 24.32
C SER A 25 2.80 -8.23 25.70
N GLY A 26 2.31 -8.90 26.71
CA GLY A 26 2.74 -8.68 28.08
C GLY A 26 2.09 -9.69 29.02
N GLN A 27 2.48 -9.66 30.27
CA GLN A 27 1.99 -10.56 31.31
C GLN A 27 1.38 -9.74 32.45
N ILE A 28 0.33 -10.26 33.06
CA ILE A 28 -0.26 -9.68 34.25
C ILE A 28 -0.65 -10.78 35.25
N THR A 29 -0.41 -10.51 36.52
CA THR A 29 -0.88 -11.37 37.60
C THR A 29 -1.96 -10.64 38.39
N MET A 30 -3.17 -11.21 38.39
CA MET A 30 -4.29 -10.70 39.14
C MET A 30 -4.35 -11.40 40.52
N GLU A 31 -4.20 -10.65 41.59
CA GLU A 31 -4.33 -11.18 42.96
C GLU A 31 -5.78 -11.40 43.36
N THR A 32 -6.68 -10.59 42.84
CA THR A 32 -8.13 -10.65 43.07
C THR A 32 -8.86 -10.52 41.74
N ALA A 33 -10.09 -11.05 41.69
CA ALA A 33 -10.96 -10.87 40.53
C ALA A 33 -11.16 -9.37 40.27
N GLY A 34 -11.01 -8.95 39.04
CA GLY A 34 -11.05 -7.57 38.68
C GLY A 34 -11.15 -7.32 37.18
N ARG A 35 -11.21 -6.05 36.83
CA ARG A 35 -11.29 -5.61 35.44
C ARG A 35 -9.96 -5.04 34.97
N LEU A 36 -9.35 -5.71 34.02
CA LEU A 36 -8.20 -5.19 33.28
C LEU A 36 -8.69 -4.18 32.24
N ILE A 37 -8.21 -2.96 32.33
CA ILE A 37 -8.49 -1.89 31.35
C ILE A 37 -7.22 -1.63 30.57
N LEU A 38 -7.31 -1.76 29.26
CA LEU A 38 -6.21 -1.47 28.34
C LEU A 38 -6.38 -0.06 27.79
N SER A 39 -5.32 0.75 27.82
CA SER A 39 -5.28 2.10 27.25
C SER A 39 -5.25 2.08 25.72
N VAL A 40 -6.05 1.21 25.13
CA VAL A 40 -6.16 1.02 23.68
C VAL A 40 -7.61 1.25 23.28
N PRO A 41 -7.87 2.06 22.24
CA PRO A 41 -9.22 2.28 21.75
C PRO A 41 -9.89 0.97 21.36
N TYR A 42 -11.17 0.82 21.72
CA TYR A 42 -11.96 -0.32 21.28
C TYR A 42 -12.30 -0.18 19.80
N GLU A 43 -11.59 -0.93 18.96
CA GLU A 43 -11.80 -0.97 17.52
C GLU A 43 -11.84 -2.41 17.02
N ASP A 44 -12.67 -2.66 16.02
CA ASP A 44 -12.85 -3.99 15.43
C ASP A 44 -11.58 -4.57 14.74
N GLY A 45 -10.50 -3.80 14.64
CA GLY A 45 -9.22 -4.23 14.09
C GLY A 45 -8.35 -5.02 15.06
N TRP A 46 -8.64 -4.94 16.36
CA TRP A 46 -7.91 -5.66 17.40
C TRP A 46 -8.39 -7.09 17.57
N THR A 47 -7.45 -8.00 17.65
CA THR A 47 -7.65 -9.37 18.11
C THR A 47 -6.86 -9.54 19.39
N VAL A 48 -7.53 -9.81 20.51
CA VAL A 48 -6.90 -10.03 21.80
C VAL A 48 -6.94 -11.51 22.14
N LYS A 49 -5.80 -12.01 22.58
CA LYS A 49 -5.66 -13.37 23.11
C LYS A 49 -5.22 -13.30 24.56
N ILE A 50 -5.89 -14.05 25.40
CA ILE A 50 -5.53 -14.25 26.81
C ILE A 50 -5.17 -15.73 26.97
N ASN A 51 -3.94 -16.01 27.40
CA ASN A 51 -3.39 -17.36 27.48
C ASN A 51 -3.50 -18.13 26.14
N GLY A 52 -3.37 -17.44 25.01
CA GLY A 52 -3.47 -18.03 23.67
C GLY A 52 -4.89 -18.17 23.11
N GLU A 53 -5.94 -17.99 23.94
CA GLU A 53 -7.34 -18.06 23.53
C GLU A 53 -7.86 -16.66 23.12
N VAL A 54 -8.56 -16.58 21.97
CA VAL A 54 -9.18 -15.33 21.51
C VAL A 54 -10.32 -14.96 22.44
N THR A 55 -10.22 -13.78 23.05
CA THR A 55 -11.19 -13.29 24.02
C THR A 55 -11.77 -11.97 23.52
N GLU A 56 -13.09 -11.89 23.51
CA GLU A 56 -13.80 -10.64 23.20
C GLU A 56 -13.81 -9.73 24.42
N GLY A 57 -13.32 -8.52 24.26
CA GLY A 57 -13.34 -7.51 25.32
C GLY A 57 -14.67 -6.78 25.36
N THR A 58 -14.93 -6.17 26.52
CA THR A 58 -16.01 -5.22 26.71
C THR A 58 -15.48 -3.78 26.57
N THR A 59 -16.36 -2.80 26.46
CA THR A 59 -15.98 -1.40 26.46
C THR A 59 -16.03 -0.81 27.87
N PHE A 60 -14.98 -0.07 28.24
CA PHE A 60 -14.98 0.76 29.45
C PHE A 60 -15.03 2.24 29.05
N GLY A 61 -15.99 2.97 29.62
CA GLY A 61 -16.21 4.37 29.28
C GLY A 61 -16.57 4.62 27.79
N GLY A 62 -17.02 3.58 27.08
CA GLY A 62 -17.41 3.65 25.68
C GLY A 62 -16.24 3.77 24.69
N CYS A 63 -15.00 3.75 25.15
CA CYS A 63 -13.83 3.97 24.27
C CYS A 63 -12.65 3.04 24.53
N LEU A 64 -12.46 2.52 25.73
CA LEU A 64 -11.33 1.67 26.08
C LEU A 64 -11.75 0.20 26.10
N MET A 65 -10.78 -0.68 25.85
CA MET A 65 -10.97 -2.12 25.89
C MET A 65 -10.79 -2.63 27.31
N ALA A 66 -11.70 -3.48 27.77
CA ALA A 66 -11.68 -4.06 29.11
C ALA A 66 -12.00 -5.57 29.11
N PHE A 67 -11.38 -6.27 30.04
CA PHE A 67 -11.54 -7.72 30.26
C PHE A 67 -11.77 -7.98 31.74
N ASP A 68 -12.79 -8.77 32.07
CA ASP A 68 -13.02 -9.23 33.43
C ASP A 68 -12.19 -10.52 33.64
N LEU A 69 -11.27 -10.47 34.60
CA LEU A 69 -10.32 -11.55 34.87
C LEU A 69 -10.46 -12.00 36.32
N GLU A 70 -10.40 -13.34 36.51
CA GLU A 70 -10.32 -13.98 37.81
C GLU A 70 -8.88 -13.89 38.35
N PRO A 71 -8.63 -14.26 39.65
CA PRO A 71 -7.27 -14.35 40.17
C PRO A 71 -6.44 -15.35 39.37
N GLY A 72 -5.24 -14.97 38.97
CA GLY A 72 -4.36 -15.82 38.17
C GLY A 72 -3.33 -15.04 37.39
N SER A 73 -2.43 -15.75 36.72
CA SER A 73 -1.44 -15.16 35.82
C SER A 73 -1.89 -15.33 34.38
N TYR A 74 -1.80 -14.25 33.61
CA TYR A 74 -2.28 -14.19 32.24
C TYR A 74 -1.19 -13.63 31.31
N GLU A 75 -1.05 -14.30 30.17
CA GLU A 75 -0.32 -13.80 29.04
C GLU A 75 -1.30 -13.14 28.08
N ILE A 76 -1.09 -11.86 27.79
CA ILE A 76 -1.97 -11.08 26.92
C ILE A 76 -1.22 -10.77 25.65
N THR A 77 -1.80 -11.15 24.52
CA THR A 77 -1.28 -10.79 23.19
C THR A 77 -2.38 -10.08 22.41
N MET A 78 -2.07 -8.90 21.94
CA MET A 78 -2.95 -8.06 21.12
C MET A 78 -2.37 -7.91 19.74
N LYS A 79 -3.15 -8.12 18.70
CA LYS A 79 -2.73 -7.94 17.32
C LYS A 79 -3.73 -7.07 16.57
N TYR A 80 -3.22 -6.01 15.94
CA TYR A 80 -4.03 -5.12 15.14
C TYR A 80 -3.95 -5.45 13.66
N ARG A 81 -5.12 -5.50 13.01
CA ARG A 81 -5.24 -5.59 11.55
C ARG A 81 -6.27 -4.58 11.07
N ALA A 82 -5.82 -3.59 10.32
CA ALA A 82 -6.72 -2.58 9.76
C ALA A 82 -7.78 -3.22 8.85
N LYS A 83 -9.06 -2.87 9.06
CA LYS A 83 -10.15 -3.28 8.18
C LYS A 83 -9.89 -2.78 6.77
N GLY A 84 -10.07 -3.65 5.78
CA GLY A 84 -9.84 -3.31 4.38
C GLY A 84 -8.40 -3.45 3.87
N ALA A 85 -7.40 -3.64 4.73
CA ALA A 85 -6.02 -3.83 4.29
C ALA A 85 -5.88 -5.03 3.34
N THR A 86 -6.54 -6.14 3.64
CA THR A 86 -6.54 -7.35 2.79
C THR A 86 -7.20 -7.09 1.44
N ALA A 87 -8.33 -6.38 1.43
CA ALA A 87 -9.03 -6.00 0.19
C ALA A 87 -8.17 -5.04 -0.65
N GLY A 88 -7.54 -4.05 -0.01
CA GLY A 88 -6.63 -3.12 -0.69
C GLY A 88 -5.44 -3.82 -1.35
N ILE A 89 -4.81 -4.75 -0.65
CA ILE A 89 -3.70 -5.56 -1.20
C ILE A 89 -4.18 -6.36 -2.41
N LEU A 90 -5.35 -7.00 -2.33
CA LEU A 90 -5.91 -7.78 -3.43
C LEU A 90 -6.14 -6.92 -4.68
N VAL A 91 -6.77 -5.75 -4.52
CA VAL A 91 -6.98 -4.80 -5.63
C VAL A 91 -5.65 -4.33 -6.23
N SER A 92 -4.66 -4.04 -5.40
CA SER A 92 -3.33 -3.63 -5.86
C SER A 92 -2.65 -4.73 -6.69
N VAL A 93 -2.68 -5.97 -6.23
CA VAL A 93 -2.11 -7.12 -6.96
C VAL A 93 -2.81 -7.30 -8.31
N VAL A 94 -4.15 -7.27 -8.34
CA VAL A 94 -4.92 -7.38 -9.59
C VAL A 94 -4.55 -6.26 -10.56
N SER A 95 -4.39 -5.03 -10.08
CA SER A 95 -4.03 -3.88 -10.90
C SER A 95 -2.62 -4.04 -11.52
N VAL A 96 -1.64 -4.47 -10.72
CA VAL A 96 -0.28 -4.69 -11.20
C VAL A 96 -0.24 -5.81 -12.24
N VAL A 97 -0.94 -6.92 -12.00
CA VAL A 97 -1.02 -8.04 -12.96
C VAL A 97 -1.68 -7.59 -14.26
N SER A 98 -2.80 -6.87 -14.17
CA SER A 98 -3.51 -6.34 -15.34
C SER A 98 -2.62 -5.41 -16.17
N PHE A 99 -1.89 -4.50 -15.51
CA PHE A 99 -0.96 -3.60 -16.17
C PHE A 99 0.17 -4.37 -16.88
N ALA A 100 0.75 -5.38 -16.22
CA ALA A 100 1.79 -6.21 -16.83
C ALA A 100 1.28 -6.95 -18.07
N VAL A 101 0.06 -7.51 -18.02
CA VAL A 101 -0.57 -8.17 -19.16
C VAL A 101 -0.77 -7.20 -20.32
N ILE A 102 -1.29 -5.99 -20.05
CA ILE A 102 -1.48 -4.96 -21.08
C ILE A 102 -0.15 -4.59 -21.73
N MET A 103 0.90 -4.38 -20.94
CA MET A 103 2.24 -4.04 -21.46
C MET A 103 2.82 -5.16 -22.35
N ILE A 104 2.66 -6.42 -21.95
CA ILE A 104 3.11 -7.56 -22.74
C ILE A 104 2.34 -7.64 -24.07
N LEU A 105 1.02 -7.48 -24.03
CA LEU A 105 0.18 -7.51 -25.24
C LEU A 105 0.46 -6.33 -26.18
N ALA A 106 0.65 -5.13 -25.65
CA ALA A 106 1.02 -3.94 -26.41
C ALA A 106 2.41 -4.11 -27.07
N GLY A 107 3.38 -4.62 -26.31
CA GLY A 107 4.72 -4.89 -26.85
C GLY A 107 4.74 -5.96 -27.96
N ARG A 108 3.84 -6.95 -27.87
CA ARG A 108 3.68 -7.96 -28.95
C ARG A 108 3.01 -7.39 -30.20
N ARG A 109 2.07 -6.43 -30.06
CA ARG A 109 1.42 -5.76 -31.19
C ARG A 109 2.37 -4.77 -31.89
N GLY A 110 3.23 -4.06 -31.16
CA GLY A 110 4.20 -3.11 -31.72
C GLY A 110 5.25 -3.75 -32.65
N LYS A 111 5.47 -5.05 -32.59
CA LYS A 111 6.36 -5.79 -33.52
C LYS A 111 5.71 -6.19 -34.85
N ARG A 112 4.40 -5.95 -35.06
CA ARG A 112 3.67 -6.31 -36.28
C ARG A 112 3.27 -5.14 -37.17
N GLY A 113 3.63 -3.91 -36.80
CA GLY A 113 3.31 -2.71 -37.59
C GLY A 113 4.49 -1.78 -37.62
N LYS A 114 5.45 -2.00 -38.53
CA LYS A 114 6.32 -0.94 -39.03
C LYS A 114 5.45 -0.10 -39.97
N PRO A 115 5.14 1.15 -39.69
CA PRO A 115 4.47 1.97 -40.70
C PRO A 115 5.45 2.23 -41.83
N GLU A 116 5.12 1.71 -42.99
CA GLU A 116 5.77 1.96 -44.28
C GLU A 116 5.38 3.37 -44.77
N SER A 117 5.80 4.40 -44.00
CA SER A 117 5.50 5.80 -44.33
C SER A 117 6.77 6.70 -44.43
N SER A 118 7.95 6.09 -44.42
CA SER A 118 9.20 6.84 -44.63
C SER A 118 9.71 6.79 -46.08
N SER A 119 9.27 5.84 -46.90
CA SER A 119 9.71 5.76 -48.30
C SER A 119 9.04 6.77 -49.26
N LEU A 120 7.82 7.24 -48.97
CA LEU A 120 7.12 8.17 -49.83
C LEU A 120 7.55 9.63 -49.67
N ARG A 121 8.30 9.98 -48.61
CA ARG A 121 8.80 11.35 -48.42
C ARG A 121 10.20 11.56 -48.98
N GLU A 122 11.00 10.51 -49.09
CA GLU A 122 12.34 10.58 -49.69
C GLU A 122 12.25 10.68 -51.23
N ASP A 123 11.33 9.95 -51.85
CA ASP A 123 11.10 9.97 -53.28
C ASP A 123 10.51 11.34 -53.79
N GLU A 124 9.70 12.03 -52.96
CA GLU A 124 9.12 13.32 -53.30
C GLU A 124 10.11 14.46 -53.12
N ALA A 125 11.05 14.37 -52.20
CA ALA A 125 12.11 15.37 -52.00
C ALA A 125 13.19 15.27 -53.07
N ASP A 126 13.53 14.07 -53.54
CA ASP A 126 14.53 13.86 -54.57
C ASP A 126 14.03 14.31 -55.95
N SER A 127 12.78 14.06 -56.31
CA SER A 127 12.16 14.51 -57.55
C SER A 127 11.99 16.04 -57.65
N THR A 128 11.85 16.72 -56.50
CA THR A 128 11.74 18.19 -56.48
C THR A 128 13.09 18.88 -56.69
N GLN A 129 14.17 18.31 -56.16
CA GLN A 129 15.52 18.84 -56.36
C GLN A 129 16.03 18.64 -57.78
N GLU A 130 15.72 17.51 -58.42
CA GLU A 130 16.05 17.31 -59.85
C GLU A 130 15.32 18.29 -60.76
N GLN A 131 14.06 18.61 -60.48
CA GLN A 131 13.28 19.58 -61.28
C GLN A 131 13.79 21.03 -61.10
N GLU A 132 14.24 21.44 -59.92
CA GLU A 132 14.82 22.75 -59.68
C GLU A 132 16.20 22.88 -60.37
N ALA A 133 17.03 21.86 -60.31
CA ALA A 133 18.33 21.87 -61.00
C ALA A 133 18.19 21.92 -62.54
N GLU A 134 17.23 21.21 -63.12
CA GLU A 134 16.93 21.32 -64.56
C GLU A 134 16.43 22.70 -64.98
N ARG A 135 15.64 23.35 -64.14
CA ARG A 135 15.14 24.70 -64.37
C ARG A 135 16.27 25.77 -64.34
N GLU A 136 17.17 25.68 -63.37
CA GLU A 136 18.33 26.58 -63.32
C GLU A 136 19.26 26.42 -64.51
N LEU A 137 19.55 25.20 -64.92
CA LEU A 137 20.37 24.88 -66.11
C LEU A 137 19.75 25.45 -67.40
N LYS A 138 18.41 25.47 -67.48
CA LYS A 138 17.70 26.00 -68.66
C LYS A 138 17.71 27.51 -68.72
N ILE A 139 17.62 28.17 -67.58
CA ILE A 139 17.71 29.63 -67.44
C ILE A 139 19.12 30.11 -67.74
N GLU A 140 20.16 29.38 -67.31
CA GLU A 140 21.55 29.71 -67.61
C GLU A 140 21.88 29.60 -69.09
N LYS A 141 21.35 28.63 -69.81
CA LYS A 141 21.49 28.45 -71.24
C LYS A 141 20.77 29.51 -72.06
N GLU A 142 19.67 30.05 -71.58
CA GLU A 142 18.85 31.07 -72.27
C GLU A 142 19.43 32.49 -72.10
N ASN A 143 20.11 32.77 -70.96
CA ASN A 143 20.75 34.07 -70.70
C ASN A 143 22.21 34.12 -71.10
N GLY A 144 22.87 33.03 -71.50
CA GLY A 144 24.28 32.99 -71.94
C GLY A 144 24.49 33.07 -73.43
N GLY A 145 23.44 33.35 -74.22
CA GLY A 145 23.48 33.42 -75.69
C GLY A 145 23.19 34.78 -76.25
N ALA A 146 23.91 35.83 -75.77
CA ALA A 146 23.93 37.19 -76.44
C ALA A 146 25.36 37.75 -76.51
#